data_68a766db19b190b2cf8ce070df1bd0f7
#
_entry.id   68a766db19b190b2cf8ce070df1bd0f7
#
_cell.length_a   1.000
_cell.length_b   1.000
_cell.length_c   1.000
_cell.angle_alpha   90.00
_cell.angle_beta   90.00
_cell.angle_gamma   90.00
#
_symmetry.space_group_name_H-M   'P 1'
#
loop_
_entity.id
_entity.type
_entity.pdbx_description
1 polymer ?
#
loop_
_entity_poly.entity_id
_entity_poly.type
_entity_poly.pdbx_seq_one_letter_code
_entity_poly.pdbx_strand_id
1 'polypeptide(L)'
;FHVDKPETPGYKIELPEDGAKQIVEKKSDTVEEVDIASLLAMGDLAHGEKVFKKCSACHVVDKGGENKIGPALYGVLGRKVAAIESYKYSSAMAAYDKEWTFEEMNGYLKKPQSHIKGTKMAFAGLRKEKDRASVILYLNQNSDSPLPLP
;
A
#
# COMPACT_ATOMS: atom_id res chain seq x y z
N PHE A 1 27.48 51.98 -4.67
CA PHE A 1 27.50 51.47 -4.75
C PHE A 1 27.29 50.57 -4.80
N HIS A 2 27.18 50.39 -4.77
CA HIS A 2 27.10 49.53 -4.88
C HIS A 2 26.92 48.52 -4.78
N VAL A 3 26.90 48.59 -4.90
CA VAL A 3 26.90 47.72 -4.73
C VAL A 3 26.70 46.79 -4.57
N ASP A 4 26.76 46.82 -4.71
CA ASP A 4 26.76 46.07 -4.54
C ASP A 4 26.44 45.29 -4.27
N LYS A 5 26.30 45.22 -4.29
CA LYS A 5 26.07 44.65 -4.01
C LYS A 5 25.61 43.81 -3.61
N PRO A 6 25.35 43.70 -3.41
CA PRO A 6 25.02 42.82 -2.91
C PRO A 6 24.74 41.69 -3.40
N GLU A 7 24.98 41.74 -3.68
CA GLU A 7 24.80 40.92 -4.12
C GLU A 7 24.74 39.81 -3.90
N THR A 8 24.83 39.81 -3.88
CA THR A 8 24.93 38.88 -3.72
C THR A 8 24.71 38.05 -2.94
N PRO A 9 24.71 38.44 -2.58
CA PRO A 9 24.67 37.71 -1.45
C PRO A 9 23.84 36.62 -1.44
N GLY A 10 23.07 36.57 -0.91
CA GLY A 10 22.29 35.48 -0.72
C GLY A 10 22.30 34.47 -1.79
N TYR A 11 22.77 34.84 -2.86
CA TYR A 11 22.59 33.96 -3.96
C TYR A 11 23.35 32.66 -3.79
N LYS A 12 24.42 32.66 -3.13
CA LYS A 12 25.10 31.41 -2.96
C LYS A 12 24.37 30.50 -2.01
N ILE A 13 23.61 31.09 -1.16
CA ILE A 13 22.82 30.31 -0.25
C ILE A 13 21.78 29.54 -1.00
N GLU A 14 21.32 30.08 -2.10
CA GLU A 14 20.24 29.44 -2.84
C GLU A 14 20.63 28.07 -3.37
N LEU A 15 21.85 27.94 -3.79
CA LEU A 15 22.25 26.68 -4.37
C LEU A 15 22.14 25.50 -3.42
N PRO A 16 22.66 25.62 -2.22
CA PRO A 16 22.52 24.50 -1.29
C PRO A 16 21.08 24.19 -0.96
N GLU A 17 20.27 25.22 -0.90
CA GLU A 17 18.88 25.00 -0.59
C GLU A 17 18.19 24.18 -1.66
N ASP A 18 18.48 24.47 -2.89
CA ASP A 18 17.87 23.72 -3.97
C ASP A 18 18.27 22.25 -3.91
N GLY A 19 19.52 22.02 -3.64
CA GLY A 19 19.97 20.65 -3.51
C GLY A 19 19.29 19.94 -2.37
N ALA A 20 19.11 20.65 -1.27
CA ALA A 20 18.46 20.06 -0.12
C ALA A 20 17.03 19.68 -0.42
N LYS A 21 16.33 20.51 -1.16
CA LYS A 21 14.95 20.21 -1.52
C LYS A 21 14.84 18.95 -2.34
N GLN A 22 15.72 18.81 -3.29
CA GLN A 22 15.69 17.63 -4.12
C GLN A 22 15.94 16.38 -3.33
N ILE A 23 16.86 16.46 -2.41
CA ILE A 23 17.17 15.32 -1.57
C ILE A 23 15.98 14.93 -0.72
N VAL A 24 15.26 15.92 -0.20
CA VAL A 24 14.12 15.66 0.64
C VAL A 24 13.03 14.92 -0.13
N GLU A 25 12.79 15.35 -1.34
CA GLU A 25 11.78 14.68 -2.16
C GLU A 25 12.12 13.22 -2.41
N LYS A 26 13.36 12.96 -2.73
CA LYS A 26 13.80 11.60 -2.94
C LYS A 26 13.62 10.77 -1.69
N LYS A 27 13.96 11.36 -0.56
CA LYS A 27 13.82 10.64 0.68
C LYS A 27 12.38 10.25 0.95
N SER A 28 11.45 11.14 0.65
CA SER A 28 10.04 10.82 0.87
C SER A 28 9.63 9.60 0.08
N ASP A 29 10.00 9.55 -1.17
CA ASP A 29 9.65 8.41 -2.00
C ASP A 29 10.28 7.14 -1.47
N THR A 30 11.55 7.23 -1.09
CA THR A 30 12.27 6.08 -0.59
C THR A 30 11.65 5.56 0.70
N VAL A 31 11.28 6.47 1.59
CA VAL A 31 10.73 6.08 2.88
C VAL A 31 9.45 5.29 2.69
N GLU A 32 8.61 5.70 1.76
CA GLU A 32 7.39 4.97 1.54
C GLU A 32 7.61 3.55 1.10
N GLU A 33 8.66 3.32 0.35
CA GLU A 33 8.92 2.00 -0.16
C GLU A 33 9.59 1.08 0.85
N VAL A 34 10.50 1.64 1.65
CA VAL A 34 11.34 0.78 2.47
C VAL A 34 10.86 0.62 3.89
N ASP A 35 9.77 1.25 4.26
CA ASP A 35 9.38 1.28 5.65
C ASP A 35 8.22 0.37 5.97
N ILE A 36 8.12 -0.75 5.24
CA ILE A 36 7.01 -1.67 5.46
C ILE A 36 7.10 -2.33 6.83
N ALA A 37 8.31 -2.59 7.31
CA ALA A 37 8.47 -3.20 8.62
C ALA A 37 7.97 -2.27 9.72
N SER A 38 8.29 -1.00 9.62
CA SER A 38 7.82 -0.02 10.60
C SER A 38 6.31 0.15 10.52
N LEU A 39 5.78 0.13 9.30
CA LEU A 39 4.33 0.22 9.13
C LEU A 39 3.64 -0.95 9.81
N LEU A 40 4.08 -2.17 9.54
CA LEU A 40 3.44 -3.34 10.10
C LEU A 40 3.59 -3.40 11.62
N ALA A 41 4.67 -2.84 12.14
CA ALA A 41 4.89 -2.83 13.58
C ALA A 41 3.83 -2.02 14.33
N MET A 42 3.15 -1.09 13.65
CA MET A 42 2.10 -0.33 14.32
C MET A 42 0.73 -0.98 14.20
N GLY A 43 0.66 -2.15 13.57
CA GLY A 43 -0.60 -2.84 13.38
C GLY A 43 -1.05 -3.61 14.60
N ASP A 44 -2.35 -3.89 14.64
CA ASP A 44 -2.97 -4.62 15.74
C ASP A 44 -4.03 -5.55 15.14
N LEU A 45 -3.95 -6.83 15.47
CA LEU A 45 -4.85 -7.82 14.88
C LEU A 45 -6.31 -7.53 15.19
N ALA A 46 -6.62 -7.18 16.42
CA ALA A 46 -8.00 -6.89 16.77
C ALA A 46 -8.52 -5.69 16.00
N HIS A 47 -7.68 -4.69 15.82
CA HIS A 47 -8.06 -3.54 15.03
C HIS A 47 -8.22 -3.92 13.55
N GLY A 48 -7.37 -4.82 13.07
CA GLY A 48 -7.46 -5.31 11.70
C GLY A 48 -8.78 -5.99 11.42
N GLU A 49 -9.26 -6.76 12.38
CA GLU A 49 -10.55 -7.41 12.23
C GLU A 49 -11.65 -6.37 12.11
N LYS A 50 -11.56 -5.30 12.89
CA LYS A 50 -12.55 -4.22 12.81
C LYS A 50 -12.48 -3.51 11.47
N VAL A 51 -11.26 -3.23 11.00
CA VAL A 51 -11.09 -2.56 9.71
C VAL A 51 -11.64 -3.44 8.59
N PHE A 52 -11.46 -4.76 8.71
CA PHE A 52 -11.93 -5.68 7.69
C PHE A 52 -13.44 -5.63 7.49
N LYS A 53 -14.18 -5.13 8.44
CA LYS A 53 -15.63 -4.97 8.25
C LYS A 53 -15.94 -4.09 7.06
N LYS A 54 -15.05 -3.19 6.71
CA LYS A 54 -15.23 -2.38 5.50
C LYS A 54 -15.04 -3.19 4.23
N CYS A 55 -14.47 -4.36 4.33
CA CYS A 55 -14.19 -5.22 3.18
C CYS A 55 -15.19 -6.37 3.09
N SER A 56 -15.84 -6.71 4.19
CA SER A 56 -16.65 -7.93 4.28
C SER A 56 -17.92 -7.86 3.46
N ALA A 57 -18.33 -6.68 3.03
CA ALA A 57 -19.48 -6.58 2.13
C ALA A 57 -19.18 -7.22 0.78
N CYS A 58 -17.92 -7.24 0.39
CA CYS A 58 -17.50 -7.72 -0.92
C CYS A 58 -16.58 -8.93 -0.87
N HIS A 59 -15.96 -9.20 0.27
CA HIS A 59 -14.96 -10.27 0.38
C HIS A 59 -15.23 -11.19 1.55
N VAL A 60 -14.81 -12.44 1.39
CA VAL A 60 -14.78 -13.42 2.47
C VAL A 60 -13.32 -13.71 2.76
N VAL A 61 -12.94 -13.76 4.03
CA VAL A 61 -11.54 -14.02 4.42
C VAL A 61 -11.37 -15.40 5.03
N ASP A 62 -12.45 -16.10 5.32
CA ASP A 62 -12.39 -17.40 5.99
C ASP A 62 -11.90 -18.49 5.06
N LYS A 63 -11.26 -19.51 5.65
CA LYS A 63 -10.79 -20.65 4.87
C LYS A 63 -11.97 -21.32 4.19
N GLY A 64 -11.80 -21.60 2.90
CA GLY A 64 -12.87 -22.20 2.11
C GLY A 64 -13.95 -21.24 1.71
N GLY A 65 -13.79 -19.95 1.99
CA GLY A 65 -14.77 -18.95 1.62
C GLY A 65 -14.92 -18.80 0.12
N GLU A 66 -16.07 -18.33 -0.30
CA GLU A 66 -16.37 -18.20 -1.71
C GLU A 66 -16.18 -16.76 -2.17
N ASN A 67 -16.10 -16.61 -3.49
CA ASN A 67 -16.06 -15.27 -4.07
C ASN A 67 -17.41 -14.60 -3.89
N LYS A 68 -17.38 -13.29 -3.74
CA LYS A 68 -18.60 -12.47 -3.69
C LYS A 68 -18.45 -11.42 -4.78
N ILE A 69 -18.74 -10.18 -4.46
CA ILE A 69 -18.46 -9.08 -5.38
C ILE A 69 -16.98 -9.03 -5.67
N GLY A 70 -16.14 -9.28 -4.65
CA GLY A 70 -14.70 -9.43 -4.82
C GLY A 70 -14.27 -10.86 -4.61
N PRO A 71 -13.02 -11.19 -4.92
CA PRO A 71 -12.54 -12.56 -4.76
C PRO A 71 -12.33 -12.93 -3.30
N ALA A 72 -12.34 -14.24 -3.03
CA ALA A 72 -12.03 -14.74 -1.70
C ALA A 72 -10.61 -14.34 -1.31
N LEU A 73 -10.41 -14.01 -0.04
CA LEU A 73 -9.15 -13.46 0.42
C LEU A 73 -8.33 -14.39 1.30
N TYR A 74 -8.81 -15.60 1.59
CA TYR A 74 -8.01 -16.51 2.39
C TYR A 74 -6.68 -16.78 1.68
N GLY A 75 -5.58 -16.58 2.38
CA GLY A 75 -4.27 -16.80 1.80
C GLY A 75 -3.84 -15.75 0.77
N VAL A 76 -4.43 -14.57 0.81
CA VAL A 76 -4.14 -13.56 -0.22
C VAL A 76 -2.72 -13.03 -0.15
N LEU A 77 -2.13 -12.89 1.05
CA LEU A 77 -0.76 -12.44 1.14
C LEU A 77 0.17 -13.55 0.62
N GLY A 78 1.02 -13.19 -0.34
CA GLY A 78 1.91 -14.14 -0.98
C GLY A 78 1.30 -14.80 -2.21
N ARG A 79 0.02 -14.57 -2.48
CA ARG A 79 -0.66 -15.13 -3.64
C ARG A 79 -0.43 -14.24 -4.85
N LYS A 80 -0.37 -14.84 -6.01
CA LYS A 80 -0.23 -14.04 -7.22
C LYS A 80 -1.50 -13.20 -7.43
N VAL A 81 -1.31 -11.99 -7.90
CA VAL A 81 -2.42 -11.12 -8.22
C VAL A 81 -3.26 -11.77 -9.30
N ALA A 82 -4.57 -11.75 -9.12
CA ALA A 82 -5.53 -12.34 -10.06
C ALA A 82 -5.38 -13.85 -10.18
N ALA A 83 -5.06 -14.52 -9.07
CA ALA A 83 -4.78 -15.95 -9.12
C ALA A 83 -6.01 -16.85 -9.09
N ILE A 84 -7.16 -16.36 -8.60
CA ILE A 84 -8.33 -17.22 -8.45
C ILE A 84 -9.03 -17.36 -9.80
N GLU A 85 -9.05 -18.59 -10.31
CA GLU A 85 -9.61 -18.84 -11.64
C GLU A 85 -11.11 -18.65 -11.69
N SER A 86 -11.78 -18.89 -10.59
CA SER A 86 -13.25 -18.81 -10.57
C SER A 86 -13.75 -17.38 -10.42
N TYR A 87 -12.86 -16.40 -10.30
CA TYR A 87 -13.25 -15.01 -10.19
C TYR A 87 -12.84 -14.23 -11.43
N LYS A 88 -13.74 -13.37 -11.90
CA LYS A 88 -13.45 -12.58 -13.10
C LYS A 88 -12.86 -11.25 -12.70
N TYR A 89 -11.56 -11.12 -12.81
CA TYR A 89 -10.86 -9.90 -12.48
C TYR A 89 -10.99 -8.87 -13.60
N SER A 90 -10.67 -7.61 -13.29
CA SER A 90 -10.54 -6.59 -14.32
C SER A 90 -9.36 -6.93 -15.23
N SER A 91 -9.38 -6.39 -16.44
CA SER A 91 -8.26 -6.59 -17.36
C SER A 91 -6.97 -6.06 -16.75
N ALA A 92 -7.06 -4.92 -16.07
CA ALA A 92 -5.90 -4.30 -15.47
C ALA A 92 -5.28 -5.21 -14.41
N MET A 93 -6.11 -5.81 -13.57
CA MET A 93 -5.60 -6.67 -12.52
C MET A 93 -5.07 -7.97 -13.08
N ALA A 94 -5.74 -8.52 -14.10
CA ALA A 94 -5.29 -9.75 -14.73
C ALA A 94 -3.93 -9.57 -15.39
N ALA A 95 -3.63 -8.36 -15.85
CA ALA A 95 -2.36 -8.05 -16.48
C ALA A 95 -1.29 -7.63 -15.48
N TYR A 96 -1.64 -7.47 -14.23
CA TYR A 96 -0.71 -6.97 -13.21
C TYR A 96 0.11 -8.14 -12.69
N ASP A 97 1.27 -8.33 -13.24
CA ASP A 97 2.06 -9.55 -13.05
C ASP A 97 2.94 -9.44 -11.81
N LYS A 98 2.32 -9.50 -10.64
CA LYS A 98 3.01 -9.41 -9.36
C LYS A 98 2.33 -10.28 -8.32
N GLU A 99 2.97 -10.42 -7.17
CA GLU A 99 2.37 -11.13 -6.05
C GLU A 99 1.98 -10.14 -4.97
N TRP A 100 1.04 -10.56 -4.13
CA TRP A 100 0.60 -9.73 -3.01
C TRP A 100 1.64 -9.78 -1.89
N THR A 101 2.70 -9.01 -2.02
CA THR A 101 3.63 -8.78 -0.93
C THR A 101 3.01 -7.79 0.04
N PHE A 102 3.64 -7.60 1.19
CA PHE A 102 3.14 -6.59 2.13
C PHE A 102 3.15 -5.21 1.48
N GLU A 103 4.20 -4.91 0.71
CA GLU A 103 4.30 -3.62 0.04
C GLU A 103 3.20 -3.42 -0.99
N GLU A 104 2.95 -4.42 -1.81
CA GLU A 104 1.90 -4.33 -2.82
C GLU A 104 0.53 -4.17 -2.18
N MET A 105 0.28 -4.95 -1.15
CA MET A 105 -1.00 -4.86 -0.45
C MET A 105 -1.18 -3.50 0.19
N ASN A 106 -0.12 -2.96 0.79
CA ASN A 106 -0.19 -1.64 1.40
C ASN A 106 -0.51 -0.56 0.36
N GLY A 107 0.19 -0.59 -0.78
CA GLY A 107 -0.06 0.39 -1.83
C GLY A 107 -1.46 0.29 -2.39
N TYR A 108 -1.92 -0.93 -2.61
CA TYR A 108 -3.26 -1.14 -3.17
C TYR A 108 -4.34 -0.67 -2.20
N LEU A 109 -4.20 -1.01 -0.92
CA LEU A 109 -5.20 -0.62 0.08
C LEU A 109 -5.19 0.88 0.34
N LYS A 110 -4.07 1.52 0.15
CA LYS A 110 -4.00 2.97 0.32
C LYS A 110 -4.87 3.67 -0.72
N LYS A 111 -4.82 3.20 -1.97
CA LYS A 111 -5.58 3.82 -3.03
C LYS A 111 -5.68 2.86 -4.21
N PRO A 112 -6.70 1.99 -4.20
CA PRO A 112 -6.75 0.92 -5.20
C PRO A 112 -6.72 1.41 -6.64
N GLN A 113 -7.50 2.46 -6.97
CA GLN A 113 -7.56 2.93 -8.35
C GLN A 113 -6.24 3.55 -8.81
N SER A 114 -5.45 4.07 -7.90
CA SER A 114 -4.16 4.63 -8.26
C SER A 114 -3.10 3.55 -8.38
N HIS A 115 -3.17 2.54 -7.54
CA HIS A 115 -2.16 1.48 -7.53
C HIS A 115 -2.32 0.53 -8.72
N ILE A 116 -3.55 0.12 -9.01
CA ILE A 116 -3.85 -0.68 -10.20
C ILE A 116 -4.97 0.02 -10.94
N LYS A 117 -4.60 0.88 -11.86
CA LYS A 117 -5.56 1.65 -12.61
C LYS A 117 -6.48 0.72 -13.38
N GLY A 118 -7.78 0.92 -13.23
CA GLY A 118 -8.75 0.07 -13.90
C GLY A 118 -9.23 -1.11 -13.06
N THR A 119 -8.79 -1.21 -11.81
CA THR A 119 -9.30 -2.26 -10.94
C THR A 119 -10.80 -2.11 -10.73
N LYS A 120 -11.48 -3.25 -10.61
CA LYS A 120 -12.94 -3.26 -10.38
C LYS A 120 -13.30 -2.87 -8.96
N MET A 121 -12.36 -2.89 -8.04
CA MET A 121 -12.64 -2.62 -6.65
C MET A 121 -12.99 -1.15 -6.46
N ALA A 122 -14.23 -0.90 -6.04
CA ALA A 122 -14.75 0.46 -5.92
C ALA A 122 -14.42 1.13 -4.59
N PHE A 123 -13.56 0.52 -3.81
CA PHE A 123 -13.19 1.00 -2.49
C PHE A 123 -12.27 2.21 -2.60
N ALA A 124 -12.54 3.26 -1.80
CA ALA A 124 -11.76 4.49 -1.90
C ALA A 124 -10.36 4.36 -1.32
N GLY A 125 -10.15 3.42 -0.41
CA GLY A 125 -8.85 3.20 0.19
C GLY A 125 -8.82 3.51 1.67
N LEU A 126 -7.75 3.06 2.32
CA LEU A 126 -7.53 3.30 3.74
C LEU A 126 -6.40 4.32 3.87
N ARG A 127 -6.73 5.51 4.34
CA ARG A 127 -5.73 6.57 4.43
C ARG A 127 -4.81 6.42 5.64
N LYS A 128 -5.31 5.83 6.71
CA LYS A 128 -4.53 5.72 7.94
C LYS A 128 -3.59 4.55 7.89
N GLU A 129 -2.35 4.80 8.23
CA GLU A 129 -1.33 3.76 8.22
C GLU A 129 -1.66 2.64 9.17
N LYS A 130 -2.16 2.98 10.35
CA LYS A 130 -2.50 1.94 11.32
C LYS A 130 -3.61 1.04 10.81
N ASP A 131 -4.57 1.59 10.08
CA ASP A 131 -5.64 0.77 9.51
C ASP A 131 -5.09 -0.21 8.50
N ARG A 132 -4.21 0.28 7.61
CA ARG A 132 -3.63 -0.61 6.61
C ARG A 132 -2.76 -1.67 7.25
N ALA A 133 -1.89 -1.26 8.18
CA ALA A 133 -1.03 -2.21 8.87
C ALA A 133 -1.85 -3.29 9.57
N SER A 134 -2.89 -2.87 10.25
CA SER A 134 -3.69 -3.79 11.04
C SER A 134 -4.45 -4.78 10.16
N VAL A 135 -5.07 -4.31 9.08
CA VAL A 135 -5.82 -5.22 8.22
C VAL A 135 -4.88 -6.13 7.43
N ILE A 136 -3.69 -5.65 7.10
CA ILE A 136 -2.70 -6.52 6.43
C ILE A 136 -2.28 -7.66 7.36
N LEU A 137 -2.03 -7.36 8.63
CA LEU A 137 -1.72 -8.42 9.59
C LEU A 137 -2.88 -9.41 9.71
N TYR A 138 -4.10 -8.89 9.74
CA TYR A 138 -5.27 -9.74 9.83
C TYR A 138 -5.40 -10.63 8.59
N LEU A 139 -5.21 -10.08 7.41
CA LEU A 139 -5.24 -10.87 6.18
C LEU A 139 -4.13 -11.91 6.17
N ASN A 140 -2.95 -11.54 6.64
CA ASN A 140 -1.82 -12.46 6.62
C ASN A 140 -2.04 -13.66 7.52
N GLN A 141 -2.67 -13.45 8.67
CA GLN A 141 -2.88 -14.58 9.56
C GLN A 141 -3.98 -15.52 9.05
N ASN A 142 -4.84 -15.07 8.17
CA ASN A 142 -5.88 -15.91 7.57
C ASN A 142 -5.31 -16.62 6.34
N SER A 143 -4.44 -17.58 6.58
CA SER A 143 -3.72 -18.27 5.52
C SER A 143 -3.17 -19.57 6.08
N ASP A 144 -3.02 -20.57 5.20
CA ASP A 144 -2.31 -21.79 5.58
C ASP A 144 -0.81 -21.54 5.71
N SER A 145 -0.31 -20.50 5.03
CA SER A 145 1.13 -20.20 5.01
C SER A 145 1.34 -18.70 5.13
N PRO A 146 1.13 -18.13 6.33
CA PRO A 146 1.35 -16.69 6.48
C PRO A 146 2.77 -16.32 6.12
N LEU A 147 2.93 -15.16 5.50
CA LEU A 147 4.25 -14.65 5.19
C LEU A 147 4.97 -14.27 6.48
N PRO A 148 6.27 -14.51 6.55
CA PRO A 148 7.03 -14.04 7.71
C PRO A 148 7.05 -12.51 7.72
N LEU A 149 6.92 -11.94 8.92
CA LEU A 149 6.95 -10.49 9.05
C LEU A 149 8.37 -9.99 8.87
N PRO A 150 8.55 -8.84 8.23
CA PRO A 150 9.88 -8.29 7.99
C PRO A 150 10.55 -7.77 9.25
#